data_7ce669458c3b51d858968e5a03769dc7
#
_entry.id   7ce669458c3b51d858968e5a03769dc7
#
_cell.length_a   1.000
_cell.length_b   1.000
_cell.length_c   1.000
_cell.angle_alpha   90.00
_cell.angle_beta   90.00
_cell.angle_gamma   90.00
#
_symmetry.space_group_name_H-M   'P 1'
#
loop_
_entity.id
_entity.type
_entity.pdbx_description
1 polymer ?
#
loop_
_entity_poly.entity_id
_entity_poly.type
_entity_poly.pdbx_seq_one_letter_code
_entity_poly.pdbx_strand_id
1 'polypeptide(L)'
;MNWDGTDHSYLTQGEVTVTSPRLSPDGQRIAYMSFAGGTPHIRLIDVDGGNDRALLQSPSMSFSPRWSPDGRQIAFSMAVDGNTDVYLTDAGGGFPRRLTTAPGVDTSPSWAPDGSKIVFESDRSGSQQIYVMDANGSGQRRISFGPGSSSSPVWSPDGERIAFSRWTGSTANIGVMSPTGGGEKILSNGWQDEAPSWAPDSEWLVFQRTQQGTGVASLYTVSVGGGEAKLLGTPQPGADPNWSGAAQ
;
A
#
# COMPACT_ATOMS: atom_id res chain seq x y z
N MET A 1 -10.48 13.96 -6.79
CA MET A 1 -11.49 14.06 -5.70
C MET A 1 -10.88 14.86 -4.57
N ASN A 2 -11.60 15.83 -4.06
CA ASN A 2 -11.24 16.60 -2.88
C ASN A 2 -11.36 15.74 -1.61
N TRP A 3 -10.78 16.21 -0.49
CA TRP A 3 -10.84 15.52 0.82
C TRP A 3 -12.28 15.30 1.35
N ASP A 4 -13.24 16.09 0.87
CA ASP A 4 -14.67 16.00 1.22
C ASP A 4 -15.49 15.12 0.26
N GLY A 5 -14.85 14.46 -0.71
CA GLY A 5 -15.48 13.59 -1.70
C GLY A 5 -16.04 14.32 -2.93
N THR A 6 -15.86 15.63 -3.03
CA THR A 6 -16.27 16.43 -4.19
C THR A 6 -15.27 16.35 -5.34
N ASP A 7 -15.63 16.86 -6.53
CA ASP A 7 -14.77 16.96 -7.73
C ASP A 7 -14.09 15.63 -8.12
N HIS A 8 -14.83 14.53 -8.04
CA HIS A 8 -14.31 13.25 -8.49
C HIS A 8 -14.42 13.12 -10.01
N SER A 9 -13.40 12.51 -10.61
CA SER A 9 -13.38 12.13 -12.02
C SER A 9 -12.86 10.70 -12.18
N TYR A 10 -13.33 10.00 -13.21
CA TYR A 10 -12.83 8.68 -13.57
C TYR A 10 -11.68 8.83 -14.56
N LEU A 11 -10.50 8.28 -14.24
CA LEU A 11 -9.33 8.30 -15.10
C LEU A 11 -9.27 7.09 -16.05
N THR A 12 -10.02 6.02 -15.72
CA THR A 12 -10.08 4.80 -16.52
C THR A 12 -11.53 4.53 -16.94
N GLN A 13 -11.73 3.90 -18.09
CA GLN A 13 -13.03 3.75 -18.75
C GLN A 13 -13.86 2.53 -18.30
N GLY A 14 -13.66 2.01 -17.10
CA GLY A 14 -14.57 1.05 -16.45
C GLY A 14 -14.73 -0.35 -17.06
N GLU A 15 -14.10 -0.66 -18.19
CA GLU A 15 -14.20 -1.97 -18.84
C GLU A 15 -13.30 -3.04 -18.17
N VAL A 16 -12.35 -2.59 -17.35
CA VAL A 16 -11.35 -3.44 -16.71
C VAL A 16 -11.26 -3.09 -15.23
N THR A 17 -11.17 -4.12 -14.39
CA THR A 17 -10.90 -3.92 -12.96
C THR A 17 -9.53 -3.28 -12.78
N VAL A 18 -9.48 -2.18 -12.05
CA VAL A 18 -8.26 -1.46 -11.64
C VAL A 18 -8.28 -1.26 -10.14
N THR A 19 -7.11 -1.37 -9.49
CA THR A 19 -6.98 -1.24 -8.04
C THR A 19 -5.64 -0.61 -7.65
N SER A 20 -5.46 -0.34 -6.36
CA SER A 20 -4.19 0.10 -5.76
C SER A 20 -3.57 1.33 -6.43
N PRO A 21 -4.34 2.41 -6.70
CA PRO A 21 -3.78 3.62 -7.27
C PRO A 21 -2.80 4.29 -6.29
N ARG A 22 -1.69 4.81 -6.83
CA ARG A 22 -0.66 5.52 -6.06
C ARG A 22 -0.18 6.74 -6.83
N LEU A 23 -0.46 7.91 -6.29
CA LEU A 23 0.00 9.18 -6.86
C LEU A 23 1.52 9.30 -6.70
N SER A 24 2.20 9.79 -7.73
CA SER A 24 3.62 10.12 -7.66
C SER A 24 3.88 11.31 -6.73
N PRO A 25 5.07 11.45 -6.12
CA PRO A 25 5.38 12.54 -5.21
C PRO A 25 5.24 13.95 -5.83
N ASP A 26 5.44 14.07 -7.14
CA ASP A 26 5.25 15.32 -7.89
C ASP A 26 3.78 15.58 -8.26
N GLY A 27 2.86 14.65 -7.94
CA GLY A 27 1.45 14.78 -8.22
C GLY A 27 1.06 14.67 -9.71
N GLN A 28 1.96 14.26 -10.59
CA GLN A 28 1.73 14.28 -12.05
C GLN A 28 1.28 12.93 -12.61
N ARG A 29 1.59 11.81 -11.95
CA ARG A 29 1.34 10.46 -12.46
C ARG A 29 0.74 9.57 -11.38
N ILE A 30 0.00 8.56 -11.83
CA ILE A 30 -0.58 7.51 -10.98
C ILE A 30 -0.04 6.17 -11.45
N ALA A 31 0.56 5.42 -10.53
CA ALA A 31 0.82 4.00 -10.71
C ALA A 31 -0.39 3.22 -10.19
N TYR A 32 -0.88 2.26 -10.95
CA TYR A 32 -2.05 1.48 -10.56
C TYR A 32 -1.96 0.05 -11.09
N MET A 33 -2.72 -0.86 -10.50
CA MET A 33 -2.83 -2.24 -10.96
C MET A 33 -4.04 -2.39 -11.87
N SER A 34 -3.84 -3.03 -13.04
CA SER A 34 -4.88 -3.32 -14.02
C SER A 34 -4.96 -4.83 -14.30
N PHE A 35 -6.16 -5.37 -14.39
CA PHE A 35 -6.42 -6.75 -14.78
C PHE A 35 -6.73 -6.90 -16.27
N ALA A 36 -6.33 -5.95 -17.10
CA ALA A 36 -6.42 -6.08 -18.56
C ALA A 36 -5.65 -7.32 -19.03
N GLY A 37 -6.35 -8.22 -19.77
CA GLY A 37 -5.75 -9.48 -20.21
C GLY A 37 -5.82 -10.62 -19.18
N GLY A 38 -6.52 -10.45 -18.04
CA GLY A 38 -6.81 -11.50 -17.05
C GLY A 38 -5.76 -11.68 -15.96
N THR A 39 -4.60 -11.05 -16.08
CA THR A 39 -3.54 -11.07 -15.05
C THR A 39 -3.21 -9.65 -14.59
N PRO A 40 -2.88 -9.44 -13.30
CA PRO A 40 -2.57 -8.12 -12.79
C PRO A 40 -1.22 -7.62 -13.29
N HIS A 41 -1.22 -6.40 -13.85
CA HIS A 41 -0.01 -5.68 -14.26
C HIS A 41 -0.05 -4.24 -13.81
N ILE A 42 1.12 -3.70 -13.46
CA ILE A 42 1.25 -2.29 -13.09
C ILE A 42 1.27 -1.44 -14.34
N ARG A 43 0.45 -0.40 -14.33
CA ARG A 43 0.38 0.64 -15.35
C ARG A 43 0.67 2.00 -14.74
N LEU A 44 1.09 2.92 -15.60
CA LEU A 44 1.24 4.34 -15.29
C LEU A 44 0.30 5.14 -16.18
N ILE A 45 -0.33 6.15 -15.58
CA ILE A 45 -1.21 7.10 -16.27
C ILE A 45 -0.93 8.50 -15.72
N ASP A 46 -1.00 9.53 -16.55
CA ASP A 46 -0.94 10.90 -16.08
C ASP A 46 -2.24 11.30 -15.35
N VAL A 47 -2.19 12.27 -14.46
CA VAL A 47 -3.37 12.69 -13.67
C VAL A 47 -4.48 13.31 -14.52
N ASP A 48 -4.19 13.71 -15.77
CA ASP A 48 -5.17 14.15 -16.77
C ASP A 48 -5.79 12.99 -17.58
N GLY A 49 -5.36 11.75 -17.33
CA GLY A 49 -5.81 10.55 -18.04
C GLY A 49 -4.97 10.22 -19.29
N GLY A 50 -3.95 11.00 -19.61
CA GLY A 50 -3.05 10.77 -20.74
C GLY A 50 -1.96 9.72 -20.44
N ASN A 51 -1.23 9.34 -21.51
CA ASN A 51 0.00 8.51 -21.45
C ASN A 51 -0.14 7.17 -20.69
N ASP A 52 -1.35 6.58 -20.71
CA ASP A 52 -1.58 5.27 -20.05
C ASP A 52 -0.74 4.17 -20.72
N ARG A 53 0.15 3.54 -19.93
CA ARG A 53 1.09 2.53 -20.42
C ARG A 53 1.46 1.50 -19.36
N ALA A 54 1.86 0.31 -19.78
CA ALA A 54 2.45 -0.69 -18.89
C ALA A 54 3.78 -0.16 -18.31
N LEU A 55 4.02 -0.40 -17.01
CA LEU A 55 5.30 -0.09 -16.36
C LEU A 55 6.41 -1.03 -16.86
N LEU A 56 6.09 -2.31 -17.02
CA LEU A 56 7.04 -3.36 -17.40
C LEU A 56 6.63 -4.03 -18.72
N GLN A 57 7.62 -4.43 -19.50
CA GLN A 57 7.46 -5.32 -20.66
C GLN A 57 7.70 -6.78 -20.21
N SER A 58 6.85 -7.30 -19.33
CA SER A 58 6.97 -8.64 -18.75
C SER A 58 5.61 -9.31 -18.69
N PRO A 59 5.51 -10.61 -18.99
CA PRO A 59 4.27 -11.39 -18.80
C PRO A 59 3.99 -11.72 -17.33
N SER A 60 4.96 -11.52 -16.44
CA SER A 60 4.83 -11.84 -15.02
C SER A 60 3.85 -10.92 -14.32
N MET A 61 3.02 -11.47 -13.44
CA MET A 61 2.11 -10.69 -12.61
C MET A 61 2.88 -9.69 -11.76
N SER A 62 2.45 -8.42 -11.79
CA SER A 62 3.02 -7.34 -10.98
C SER A 62 1.92 -6.55 -10.30
N PHE A 63 2.11 -6.20 -9.02
CA PHE A 63 1.09 -5.57 -8.19
C PHE A 63 1.68 -4.78 -7.02
N SER A 64 0.83 -4.06 -6.26
CA SER A 64 1.20 -3.25 -5.10
C SER A 64 2.31 -2.21 -5.37
N PRO A 65 2.18 -1.35 -6.39
CA PRO A 65 3.20 -0.35 -6.70
C PRO A 65 3.35 0.69 -5.59
N ARG A 66 4.58 1.16 -5.37
CA ARG A 66 4.93 2.26 -4.45
C ARG A 66 6.05 3.11 -5.03
N TRP A 67 5.79 4.39 -5.21
CA TRP A 67 6.77 5.36 -5.60
C TRP A 67 7.84 5.56 -4.53
N SER A 68 9.10 5.68 -4.93
CA SER A 68 10.13 6.22 -4.04
C SER A 68 9.85 7.70 -3.73
N PRO A 69 10.29 8.24 -2.59
CA PRO A 69 10.00 9.63 -2.19
C PRO A 69 10.50 10.68 -3.20
N ASP A 70 11.57 10.37 -3.94
CA ASP A 70 12.13 11.23 -4.99
C ASP A 70 11.43 11.05 -6.36
N GLY A 71 10.44 10.15 -6.47
CA GLY A 71 9.68 9.87 -7.69
C GLY A 71 10.47 9.18 -8.82
N ARG A 72 11.71 8.74 -8.57
CA ARG A 72 12.57 8.15 -9.60
C ARG A 72 12.41 6.65 -9.76
N GLN A 73 11.94 5.97 -8.72
CA GLN A 73 11.82 4.52 -8.70
C GLN A 73 10.44 4.09 -8.23
N ILE A 74 10.06 2.85 -8.59
CA ILE A 74 8.84 2.18 -8.11
C ILE A 74 9.24 0.82 -7.53
N ALA A 75 8.95 0.62 -6.24
CA ALA A 75 8.97 -0.70 -5.60
C ALA A 75 7.62 -1.37 -5.82
N PHE A 76 7.62 -2.68 -6.04
CA PHE A 76 6.40 -3.44 -6.33
C PHE A 76 6.61 -4.93 -6.05
N SER A 77 5.51 -5.68 -6.04
CA SER A 77 5.53 -7.13 -5.93
C SER A 77 5.44 -7.76 -7.31
N MET A 78 6.21 -8.82 -7.58
CA MET A 78 6.15 -9.55 -8.84
C MET A 78 6.27 -11.06 -8.60
N ALA A 79 5.41 -11.83 -9.27
CA ALA A 79 5.43 -13.29 -9.22
C ALA A 79 6.25 -13.85 -10.38
N VAL A 80 7.33 -14.55 -10.06
CA VAL A 80 8.23 -15.20 -11.03
C VAL A 80 8.55 -16.61 -10.54
N ASP A 81 8.45 -17.60 -11.42
CA ASP A 81 8.81 -19.00 -11.16
C ASP A 81 8.18 -19.58 -9.88
N GLY A 82 6.93 -19.21 -9.59
CA GLY A 82 6.17 -19.73 -8.46
C GLY A 82 6.47 -19.07 -7.12
N ASN A 83 7.34 -18.06 -7.05
CA ASN A 83 7.56 -17.22 -5.87
C ASN A 83 7.15 -15.77 -6.13
N THR A 84 6.76 -15.08 -5.07
CA THR A 84 6.42 -13.65 -5.14
C THR A 84 7.41 -12.86 -4.28
N ASP A 85 8.05 -11.88 -4.88
CA ASP A 85 9.09 -11.09 -4.25
C ASP A 85 8.89 -9.60 -4.48
N VAL A 86 9.59 -8.79 -3.66
CA VAL A 86 9.69 -7.35 -3.86
C VAL A 86 10.75 -7.04 -4.91
N TYR A 87 10.37 -6.23 -5.88
CA TYR A 87 11.21 -5.73 -6.96
C TYR A 87 11.26 -4.22 -6.98
N LEU A 88 12.25 -3.68 -7.67
CA LEU A 88 12.47 -2.26 -7.89
C LEU A 88 12.74 -2.01 -9.37
N THR A 89 12.14 -0.97 -9.93
CA THR A 89 12.42 -0.48 -11.29
C THR A 89 12.47 1.04 -11.31
N ASP A 90 13.06 1.62 -12.36
CA ASP A 90 12.97 3.05 -12.60
C ASP A 90 11.52 3.45 -12.92
N ALA A 91 11.14 4.68 -12.57
CA ALA A 91 9.79 5.21 -12.81
C ALA A 91 9.44 5.34 -14.31
N GLY A 92 10.44 5.29 -15.18
CA GLY A 92 10.28 5.17 -16.63
C GLY A 92 9.96 3.75 -17.11
N GLY A 93 10.06 2.75 -16.25
CA GLY A 93 10.07 1.33 -16.59
C GLY A 93 11.48 0.84 -16.91
N GLY A 94 11.62 -0.44 -17.21
CA GLY A 94 12.93 -1.05 -17.51
C GLY A 94 13.02 -2.46 -16.94
N PHE A 95 14.25 -2.96 -16.78
CA PHE A 95 14.47 -4.28 -16.19
C PHE A 95 14.34 -4.21 -14.66
N PRO A 96 13.39 -4.95 -14.08
CA PRO A 96 13.19 -4.94 -12.63
C PRO A 96 14.35 -5.64 -11.90
N ARG A 97 14.82 -5.05 -10.81
CA ARG A 97 15.80 -5.64 -9.89
C ARG A 97 15.10 -6.27 -8.71
N ARG A 98 15.30 -7.56 -8.48
CA ARG A 98 14.76 -8.30 -7.34
C ARG A 98 15.46 -7.86 -6.04
N LEU A 99 14.68 -7.53 -5.00
CA LEU A 99 15.18 -7.11 -3.69
C LEU A 99 15.11 -8.23 -2.65
N THR A 100 14.10 -9.11 -2.74
CA THR A 100 13.93 -10.23 -1.81
C THR A 100 14.06 -11.55 -2.56
N THR A 101 14.61 -12.58 -1.90
CA THR A 101 14.90 -13.91 -2.49
C THR A 101 14.61 -15.05 -1.54
N ALA A 102 14.11 -14.77 -0.33
CA ALA A 102 13.77 -15.81 0.63
C ALA A 102 12.56 -16.63 0.11
N PRO A 103 12.47 -17.93 0.44
CA PRO A 103 11.26 -18.68 0.19
C PRO A 103 10.08 -18.02 0.93
N GLY A 104 8.92 -17.96 0.26
CA GLY A 104 7.71 -17.34 0.77
C GLY A 104 7.25 -16.15 -0.06
N VAL A 105 6.10 -15.61 0.30
CA VAL A 105 5.44 -14.51 -0.40
C VAL A 105 5.85 -13.19 0.24
N ASP A 106 6.65 -12.41 -0.50
CA ASP A 106 7.09 -11.07 -0.09
C ASP A 106 6.34 -10.02 -0.91
N THR A 107 5.49 -9.19 -0.26
CA THR A 107 4.60 -8.26 -0.96
C THR A 107 4.43 -6.93 -0.23
N SER A 108 3.61 -6.04 -0.82
CA SER A 108 3.17 -4.77 -0.23
C SER A 108 4.31 -3.87 0.26
N PRO A 109 5.31 -3.56 -0.58
CA PRO A 109 6.41 -2.68 -0.18
C PRO A 109 5.91 -1.27 0.16
N SER A 110 6.57 -0.58 1.09
CA SER A 110 6.37 0.83 1.36
C SER A 110 7.69 1.49 1.74
N TRP A 111 7.99 2.64 1.14
CA TRP A 111 9.22 3.37 1.36
C TRP A 111 9.21 4.17 2.66
N ALA A 112 10.36 4.23 3.32
CA ALA A 112 10.65 5.29 4.29
C ALA A 112 10.68 6.65 3.58
N PRO A 113 10.23 7.74 4.22
CA PRO A 113 10.15 9.06 3.56
C PRO A 113 11.51 9.64 3.16
N ASP A 114 12.62 9.20 3.78
CA ASP A 114 13.98 9.54 3.41
C ASP A 114 14.56 8.68 2.27
N GLY A 115 13.80 7.69 1.79
CA GLY A 115 14.21 6.77 0.73
C GLY A 115 15.26 5.73 1.15
N SER A 116 15.67 5.68 2.41
CA SER A 116 16.75 4.78 2.87
C SER A 116 16.31 3.33 3.07
N LYS A 117 15.01 3.11 3.33
CA LYS A 117 14.48 1.80 3.71
C LYS A 117 13.14 1.50 3.03
N ILE A 118 12.82 0.20 3.00
CA ILE A 118 11.53 -0.32 2.55
C ILE A 118 11.00 -1.28 3.62
N VAL A 119 9.73 -1.10 4.04
CA VAL A 119 8.99 -2.12 4.78
C VAL A 119 8.19 -2.96 3.79
N PHE A 120 7.96 -4.22 4.11
CA PHE A 120 7.20 -5.15 3.31
C PHE A 120 6.58 -6.24 4.18
N GLU A 121 5.63 -6.97 3.67
CA GLU A 121 5.08 -8.14 4.34
C GLU A 121 5.70 -9.42 3.78
N SER A 122 5.87 -10.44 4.64
CA SER A 122 6.45 -11.72 4.28
C SER A 122 5.89 -12.84 5.14
N ASP A 123 5.62 -13.99 4.54
CA ASP A 123 5.21 -15.21 5.25
C ASP A 123 6.37 -16.19 5.52
N ARG A 124 7.62 -15.80 5.20
CA ARG A 124 8.82 -16.62 5.40
C ARG A 124 9.02 -17.16 6.81
N SER A 125 8.36 -16.59 7.82
CA SER A 125 8.38 -17.05 9.21
C SER A 125 7.18 -17.91 9.60
N GLY A 126 6.42 -18.43 8.62
CA GLY A 126 5.27 -19.33 8.80
C GLY A 126 3.91 -18.62 8.85
N SER A 127 3.89 -17.32 9.08
CA SER A 127 2.71 -16.46 8.97
C SER A 127 3.12 -15.08 8.47
N GLN A 128 2.19 -14.38 7.85
CA GLN A 128 2.42 -13.04 7.29
C GLN A 128 2.83 -12.05 8.38
N GLN A 129 3.98 -11.44 8.23
CA GLN A 129 4.58 -10.52 9.19
C GLN A 129 5.25 -9.35 8.47
N ILE A 130 5.52 -8.26 9.18
CA ILE A 130 6.16 -7.08 8.62
C ILE A 130 7.68 -7.19 8.81
N TYR A 131 8.37 -6.94 7.72
CA TYR A 131 9.82 -6.88 7.63
C TYR A 131 10.27 -5.49 7.17
N VAL A 132 11.49 -5.13 7.49
CA VAL A 132 12.17 -3.94 6.99
C VAL A 132 13.49 -4.34 6.35
N MET A 133 13.89 -3.62 5.30
CA MET A 133 15.17 -3.76 4.61
C MET A 133 15.72 -2.40 4.23
N ASP A 134 16.98 -2.32 3.89
CA ASP A 134 17.56 -1.16 3.22
C ASP A 134 17.04 -1.07 1.77
N ALA A 135 17.03 0.11 1.18
CA ALA A 135 16.52 0.34 -0.18
C ALA A 135 17.21 -0.49 -1.28
N ASN A 136 18.41 -0.99 -1.00
CA ASN A 136 19.13 -1.89 -1.91
C ASN A 136 18.76 -3.38 -1.75
N GLY A 137 17.88 -3.73 -0.78
CA GLY A 137 17.44 -5.08 -0.45
C GLY A 137 18.23 -5.78 0.66
N SER A 138 19.29 -5.15 1.22
CA SER A 138 20.06 -5.72 2.31
C SER A 138 19.41 -5.50 3.68
N GLY A 139 19.94 -6.11 4.74
CA GLY A 139 19.55 -5.86 6.12
C GLY A 139 18.11 -6.28 6.47
N GLN A 140 17.55 -7.27 5.76
CA GLN A 140 16.16 -7.73 5.96
C GLN A 140 16.00 -8.29 7.37
N ARG A 141 15.01 -7.77 8.11
CA ARG A 141 14.67 -8.24 9.46
C ARG A 141 13.18 -8.07 9.75
N ARG A 142 12.61 -9.01 10.50
CA ARG A 142 11.23 -8.93 10.99
C ARG A 142 11.10 -7.84 12.05
N ILE A 143 9.99 -7.11 12.04
CA ILE A 143 9.68 -6.05 13.01
C ILE A 143 8.31 -6.21 13.69
N SER A 144 7.42 -7.08 13.21
CA SER A 144 6.14 -7.38 13.87
C SER A 144 6.21 -8.70 14.63
N PHE A 145 5.79 -8.73 15.90
CA PHE A 145 5.89 -9.89 16.80
C PHE A 145 4.61 -10.16 17.59
N GLY A 146 3.56 -9.38 17.39
CA GLY A 146 2.27 -9.56 18.06
C GLY A 146 1.52 -10.83 17.60
N PRO A 147 0.37 -11.14 18.21
CA PRO A 147 -0.42 -12.32 17.86
C PRO A 147 -0.99 -12.22 16.44
N GLY A 148 -1.20 -13.39 15.81
CA GLY A 148 -1.77 -13.50 14.47
C GLY A 148 -0.81 -13.08 13.36
N SER A 149 -1.36 -12.49 12.29
CA SER A 149 -0.57 -12.00 11.15
C SER A 149 -0.66 -10.49 10.99
N SER A 150 0.31 -9.92 10.29
CA SER A 150 0.39 -8.49 10.01
C SER A 150 0.62 -8.27 8.53
N SER A 151 -0.13 -7.37 7.91
CA SER A 151 -0.12 -7.10 6.48
C SER A 151 -0.24 -5.62 6.14
N SER A 152 -0.06 -5.28 4.86
CA SER A 152 -0.25 -3.94 4.30
C SER A 152 0.50 -2.83 5.04
N PRO A 153 1.81 -2.97 5.31
CA PRO A 153 2.56 -1.96 6.02
C PRO A 153 2.69 -0.68 5.20
N VAL A 154 2.52 0.47 5.85
CA VAL A 154 2.72 1.78 5.23
C VAL A 154 3.51 2.67 6.18
N TRP A 155 4.62 3.21 5.69
CA TRP A 155 5.44 4.15 6.45
C TRP A 155 4.78 5.53 6.55
N SER A 156 4.85 6.15 7.72
CA SER A 156 4.31 7.51 7.92
C SER A 156 5.18 8.57 7.23
N PRO A 157 4.59 9.70 6.79
CA PRO A 157 5.34 10.80 6.15
C PRO A 157 6.45 11.39 7.03
N ASP A 158 6.29 11.40 8.36
CA ASP A 158 7.32 11.87 9.32
C ASP A 158 8.44 10.84 9.55
N GLY A 159 8.29 9.60 9.07
CA GLY A 159 9.26 8.53 9.25
C GLY A 159 9.24 7.85 10.63
N GLU A 160 8.38 8.26 11.54
CA GLU A 160 8.41 7.82 12.94
C GLU A 160 7.59 6.53 13.19
N ARG A 161 6.64 6.21 12.28
CA ARG A 161 5.69 5.11 12.48
C ARG A 161 5.47 4.29 11.22
N ILE A 162 5.01 3.05 11.42
CA ILE A 162 4.50 2.16 10.38
C ILE A 162 3.07 1.79 10.76
N ALA A 163 2.11 2.10 9.89
CA ALA A 163 0.75 1.59 9.99
C ALA A 163 0.64 0.22 9.33
N PHE A 164 -0.25 -0.62 9.82
CA PHE A 164 -0.44 -1.98 9.30
C PHE A 164 -1.84 -2.52 9.64
N SER A 165 -2.24 -3.60 8.97
CA SER A 165 -3.42 -4.38 9.31
C SER A 165 -3.02 -5.58 10.17
N ARG A 166 -3.59 -5.72 11.36
CA ARG A 166 -3.39 -6.86 12.27
C ARG A 166 -4.57 -7.82 12.16
N TRP A 167 -4.28 -9.04 11.74
CA TRP A 167 -5.24 -10.13 11.68
C TRP A 167 -5.16 -11.01 12.92
N THR A 168 -6.32 -11.21 13.59
CA THR A 168 -6.46 -12.12 14.74
C THR A 168 -7.72 -12.94 14.53
N GLY A 169 -7.55 -14.20 14.13
CA GLY A 169 -8.66 -15.03 13.68
C GLY A 169 -9.33 -14.45 12.43
N SER A 170 -10.61 -14.12 12.49
CA SER A 170 -11.40 -13.57 11.38
C SER A 170 -11.49 -12.03 11.37
N THR A 171 -10.87 -11.36 12.33
CA THR A 171 -10.90 -9.90 12.45
C THR A 171 -9.58 -9.28 12.01
N ALA A 172 -9.68 -8.13 11.35
CA ALA A 172 -8.53 -7.30 11.01
C ALA A 172 -8.70 -5.91 11.63
N ASN A 173 -7.64 -5.36 12.19
CA ASN A 173 -7.66 -4.03 12.80
C ASN A 173 -6.43 -3.22 12.40
N ILE A 174 -6.58 -1.91 12.29
CA ILE A 174 -5.48 -1.01 12.00
C ILE A 174 -4.63 -0.83 13.26
N GLY A 175 -3.32 -1.01 13.10
CA GLY A 175 -2.33 -0.75 14.13
C GLY A 175 -1.22 0.16 13.64
N VAL A 176 -0.46 0.68 14.58
CA VAL A 176 0.78 1.42 14.33
C VAL A 176 1.89 0.88 15.23
N MET A 177 3.13 0.97 14.76
CA MET A 177 4.34 0.63 15.52
C MET A 177 5.50 1.52 15.09
N SER A 178 6.59 1.52 15.88
CA SER A 178 7.84 2.17 15.45
C SER A 178 8.53 1.39 14.32
N PRO A 179 9.41 2.02 13.52
CA PRO A 179 10.19 1.32 12.48
C PRO A 179 11.15 0.27 13.01
N THR A 180 11.38 0.23 14.32
CA THR A 180 12.18 -0.79 14.99
C THR A 180 11.36 -1.99 15.48
N GLY A 181 10.01 -1.89 15.43
CA GLY A 181 9.07 -2.93 15.85
C GLY A 181 8.53 -2.77 17.28
N GLY A 182 8.90 -1.70 17.99
CA GLY A 182 8.38 -1.41 19.33
C GLY A 182 7.11 -0.53 19.32
N GLY A 183 6.45 -0.40 20.47
CA GLY A 183 5.35 0.54 20.68
C GLY A 183 4.10 0.22 19.86
N GLU A 184 3.84 -1.06 19.57
CA GLU A 184 2.65 -1.46 18.85
C GLU A 184 1.37 -1.02 19.58
N LYS A 185 0.46 -0.35 18.84
CA LYS A 185 -0.83 0.11 19.31
C LYS A 185 -1.89 -0.20 18.26
N ILE A 186 -2.96 -0.88 18.63
CA ILE A 186 -4.14 -1.09 17.78
C ILE A 186 -5.07 0.12 17.92
N LEU A 187 -5.47 0.69 16.81
CA LEU A 187 -6.22 1.94 16.72
C LEU A 187 -7.70 1.74 16.40
N SER A 188 -8.05 0.63 15.77
CA SER A 188 -9.42 0.36 15.33
C SER A 188 -9.94 -0.97 15.87
N ASN A 189 -11.25 -1.16 15.83
CA ASN A 189 -11.94 -2.33 16.39
C ASN A 189 -13.08 -2.85 15.50
N GLY A 190 -13.01 -2.57 14.19
CA GLY A 190 -13.97 -3.09 13.22
C GLY A 190 -13.83 -4.59 12.98
N TRP A 191 -14.70 -5.12 12.11
CA TRP A 191 -14.63 -6.54 11.76
C TRP A 191 -13.46 -6.83 10.81
N GLN A 192 -13.32 -6.05 9.72
CA GLN A 192 -12.18 -6.11 8.81
C GLN A 192 -11.78 -4.69 8.42
N ASP A 193 -10.80 -4.16 9.12
CA ASP A 193 -10.17 -2.88 8.89
C ASP A 193 -8.81 -3.10 8.22
N GLU A 194 -8.65 -2.64 6.97
CA GLU A 194 -7.50 -3.00 6.13
C GLU A 194 -7.01 -1.83 5.28
N ALA A 195 -5.84 -2.03 4.66
CA ALA A 195 -5.24 -1.11 3.70
C ALA A 195 -5.11 0.33 4.23
N PRO A 196 -4.39 0.55 5.34
CA PRO A 196 -4.19 1.89 5.89
C PRO A 196 -3.41 2.78 4.92
N SER A 197 -3.75 4.07 4.91
CA SER A 197 -2.97 5.13 4.26
C SER A 197 -2.89 6.34 5.18
N TRP A 198 -1.71 6.95 5.26
CA TRP A 198 -1.45 8.09 6.11
C TRP A 198 -1.97 9.39 5.51
N ALA A 199 -2.51 10.26 6.34
CA ALA A 199 -2.63 11.67 6.04
C ALA A 199 -1.23 12.34 6.01
N PRO A 200 -1.07 13.43 5.26
CA PRO A 200 0.23 14.11 5.14
C PRO A 200 0.80 14.63 6.46
N ASP A 201 -0.05 14.89 7.45
CA ASP A 201 0.33 15.36 8.80
C ASP A 201 0.84 14.23 9.72
N SER A 202 0.79 12.97 9.29
CA SER A 202 1.13 11.79 10.10
C SER A 202 0.28 11.60 11.37
N GLU A 203 -0.83 12.31 11.51
CA GLU A 203 -1.72 12.25 12.69
C GLU A 203 -3.00 11.45 12.42
N TRP A 204 -3.34 11.24 11.15
CA TRP A 204 -4.54 10.50 10.76
C TRP A 204 -4.22 9.38 9.78
N LEU A 205 -5.03 8.34 9.86
CA LEU A 205 -5.09 7.24 8.89
C LEU A 205 -6.46 7.19 8.25
N VAL A 206 -6.51 6.96 6.94
CA VAL A 206 -7.68 6.47 6.22
C VAL A 206 -7.48 4.98 5.94
N PHE A 207 -8.56 4.20 6.03
CA PHE A 207 -8.53 2.77 5.79
C PHE A 207 -9.89 2.28 5.28
N GLN A 208 -9.92 1.11 4.67
CA GLN A 208 -11.19 0.48 4.34
C GLN A 208 -11.69 -0.36 5.52
N ARG A 209 -12.99 -0.31 5.77
CA ARG A 209 -13.72 -1.22 6.67
C ARG A 209 -14.73 -2.01 5.88
N THR A 210 -14.60 -3.34 5.89
CA THR A 210 -15.62 -4.23 5.35
C THR A 210 -16.67 -4.49 6.41
N GLN A 211 -17.93 -4.28 6.06
CA GLN A 211 -19.05 -4.51 6.97
C GLN A 211 -19.38 -6.00 7.07
N GLN A 212 -19.45 -6.52 8.29
CA GLN A 212 -19.81 -7.90 8.53
C GLN A 212 -21.22 -8.22 8.01
N GLY A 213 -21.36 -9.31 7.26
CA GLY A 213 -22.63 -9.79 6.72
C GLY A 213 -23.00 -9.24 5.34
N THR A 214 -22.58 -8.04 4.96
CA THR A 214 -22.85 -7.46 3.63
C THR A 214 -21.66 -7.53 2.68
N GLY A 215 -20.42 -7.58 3.22
CA GLY A 215 -19.19 -7.52 2.44
C GLY A 215 -18.93 -6.14 1.82
N VAL A 216 -19.74 -5.12 2.10
CA VAL A 216 -19.57 -3.77 1.56
C VAL A 216 -18.39 -3.09 2.26
N ALA A 217 -17.42 -2.60 1.47
CA ALA A 217 -16.31 -1.81 1.96
C ALA A 217 -16.65 -0.31 1.94
N SER A 218 -16.28 0.39 3.01
CA SER A 218 -16.40 1.85 3.14
C SER A 218 -15.11 2.42 3.73
N LEU A 219 -14.84 3.69 3.45
CA LEU A 219 -13.66 4.36 3.97
C LEU A 219 -13.91 4.96 5.35
N TYR A 220 -12.96 4.76 6.24
CA TYR A 220 -12.97 5.28 7.61
C TYR A 220 -11.68 6.01 7.91
N THR A 221 -11.72 6.94 8.86
CA THR A 221 -10.54 7.62 9.39
C THR A 221 -10.38 7.34 10.87
N VAL A 222 -9.14 7.30 11.34
CA VAL A 222 -8.80 7.18 12.76
C VAL A 222 -7.56 8.00 13.08
N SER A 223 -7.54 8.66 14.25
CA SER A 223 -6.35 9.36 14.75
C SER A 223 -5.34 8.37 15.34
N VAL A 224 -4.05 8.63 15.17
CA VAL A 224 -2.97 7.87 15.84
C VAL A 224 -2.98 8.05 17.36
N GLY A 225 -3.52 9.15 17.85
CA GLY A 225 -3.82 9.36 19.28
C GLY A 225 -4.82 8.34 19.84
N GLY A 226 -5.61 7.73 18.97
CA GLY A 226 -6.71 6.83 19.30
C GLY A 226 -8.05 7.53 19.21
N GLY A 227 -9.11 6.83 19.64
CA GLY A 227 -10.48 7.29 19.55
C GLY A 227 -11.31 6.42 18.61
N GLU A 228 -12.57 6.81 18.39
CA GLU A 228 -13.48 6.08 17.52
C GLU A 228 -13.18 6.35 16.05
N ALA A 229 -13.15 5.29 15.25
CA ALA A 229 -13.02 5.41 13.80
C ALA A 229 -14.29 6.03 13.20
N LYS A 230 -14.13 7.02 12.32
CA LYS A 230 -15.24 7.77 11.70
C LYS A 230 -15.40 7.39 10.25
N LEU A 231 -16.65 7.18 9.82
CA LEU A 231 -17.00 6.97 8.42
C LEU A 231 -16.65 8.24 7.61
N LEU A 232 -15.90 8.05 6.53
CA LEU A 232 -15.67 9.09 5.53
C LEU A 232 -16.82 9.03 4.52
N GLY A 233 -17.57 10.12 4.39
CA GLY A 233 -18.69 10.21 3.45
C GLY A 233 -18.19 10.24 2.00
N THR A 234 -18.23 9.10 1.33
CA THR A 234 -17.93 8.98 -0.10
C THR A 234 -19.22 8.71 -0.89
N PRO A 235 -19.37 9.21 -2.13
CA PRO A 235 -20.58 9.00 -2.94
C PRO A 235 -20.84 7.53 -3.28
N GLN A 236 -19.80 6.70 -3.27
CA GLN A 236 -19.83 5.26 -3.57
C GLN A 236 -19.01 4.51 -2.53
N PRO A 237 -19.29 3.22 -2.29
CA PRO A 237 -18.39 2.34 -1.55
C PRO A 237 -16.97 2.43 -2.10
N GLY A 238 -15.95 2.45 -1.24
CA GLY A 238 -14.56 2.63 -1.65
C GLY A 238 -13.63 1.66 -0.92
N ALA A 239 -12.56 1.28 -1.59
CA ALA A 239 -11.51 0.42 -1.09
C ALA A 239 -10.13 0.95 -1.53
N ASP A 240 -9.04 0.41 -0.97
CA ASP A 240 -7.66 0.75 -1.28
C ASP A 240 -7.36 2.27 -1.28
N PRO A 241 -7.65 2.99 -0.19
CA PRO A 241 -7.47 4.43 -0.17
C PRO A 241 -5.99 4.80 -0.32
N ASN A 242 -5.74 5.92 -0.99
CA ASN A 242 -4.45 6.59 -0.98
C ASN A 242 -4.65 8.06 -0.68
N TRP A 243 -4.16 8.50 0.47
CA TRP A 243 -4.16 9.90 0.83
C TRP A 243 -2.89 10.55 0.27
N SER A 244 -3.04 11.56 -0.54
CA SER A 244 -1.93 12.37 -1.05
C SER A 244 -1.98 13.75 -0.43
N GLY A 245 -0.81 14.34 -0.16
CA GLY A 245 -0.72 15.76 0.16
C GLY A 245 -1.24 16.58 -1.03
N ALA A 246 -1.91 17.69 -0.76
CA ALA A 246 -2.15 18.67 -1.79
C ALA A 246 -0.79 19.11 -2.35
N ALA A 247 -0.62 19.08 -3.66
CA ALA A 247 0.48 19.78 -4.31
C ALA A 247 0.37 21.25 -3.91
N GLN A 248 1.34 21.77 -3.15
CA GLN A 248 1.45 23.18 -2.85
C GLN A 248 1.92 23.95 -4.07
#